data_f115216fdf57b17fe66ddf62a9e32dd1
#
_entry.id   f115216fdf57b17fe66ddf62a9e32dd1
#
_cell.length_a   1.000
_cell.length_b   1.000
_cell.length_c   1.000
_cell.angle_alpha   90.00
_cell.angle_beta   90.00
_cell.angle_gamma   90.00
#
_symmetry.space_group_name_H-M   'P 1'
#
loop_
_entity.id
_entity.type
_entity.pdbx_description
1 polymer ?
#
loop_
_entity_poly.entity_id
_entity_poly.type
_entity_poly.pdbx_seq_one_letter_code
_entity_poly.pdbx_strand_id
1 'polypeptide(L)'
;MYNKYFPVKRYRETLAFVKEHISDGSSILDLGVENPFTAILKKQGYQVTNTVGEDLDIDTSEVINNTADVTTALQILEHMVSPMQVLQDVPSKKLIASVPLRLWFSKAYRNKSDQRDQHFHEFEDWQFDWLLEKAGWKIKAKKKWTNPVKKIGFRPILRLFTPRYYIIYAERD
;
A
#
# COMPACT_ATOMS: atom_id res chain seq x y z
N MET A 1 -7.48 16.44 0.91
CA MET A 1 -7.84 16.16 2.32
C MET A 1 -6.74 15.47 3.14
N TYR A 2 -5.43 15.65 2.78
CA TYR A 2 -4.29 14.98 3.43
C TYR A 2 -3.61 15.80 4.55
N ASN A 3 -4.14 16.99 4.92
CA ASN A 3 -3.39 18.00 5.67
C ASN A 3 -3.50 17.99 7.20
N LYS A 4 -4.23 17.06 7.84
CA LYS A 4 -4.41 17.14 9.31
C LYS A 4 -3.52 16.20 10.13
N TYR A 5 -2.98 15.12 9.55
CA TYR A 5 -2.05 14.20 10.23
C TYR A 5 -1.10 13.58 9.20
N PHE A 6 -0.03 14.28 8.88
CA PHE A 6 1.05 13.75 8.04
C PHE A 6 1.59 12.46 8.70
N PRO A 7 1.50 11.28 8.07
CA PRO A 7 1.81 10.01 8.71
C PRO A 7 3.32 9.73 8.70
N VAL A 8 4.08 10.57 9.42
CA VAL A 8 5.55 10.60 9.41
C VAL A 8 6.18 9.22 9.59
N LYS A 9 5.73 8.44 10.58
CA LYS A 9 6.28 7.10 10.82
C LYS A 9 6.02 6.17 9.62
N ARG A 10 4.78 6.16 9.10
CA ARG A 10 4.43 5.32 7.95
C ARG A 10 5.30 5.66 6.74
N TYR A 11 5.42 6.93 6.40
CA TYR A 11 6.24 7.37 5.26
C TYR A 11 7.72 7.05 5.43
N ARG A 12 8.26 7.22 6.65
CA ARG A 12 9.64 6.85 6.94
C ARG A 12 9.90 5.35 6.78
N GLU A 13 9.04 4.50 7.36
CA GLU A 13 9.18 3.04 7.29
C GLU A 13 8.99 2.54 5.84
N THR A 14 8.01 3.10 5.11
CA THR A 14 7.78 2.76 3.70
C THR A 14 8.95 3.19 2.83
N LEU A 15 9.47 4.42 3.00
CA LEU A 15 10.63 4.90 2.24
C LEU A 15 11.88 4.05 2.50
N ALA A 16 12.14 3.70 3.77
CA ALA A 16 13.27 2.84 4.12
C ALA A 16 13.17 1.49 3.42
N PHE A 17 11.97 0.90 3.39
CA PHE A 17 11.72 -0.38 2.72
C PHE A 17 11.86 -0.28 1.19
N VAL A 18 11.36 0.81 0.58
CA VAL A 18 11.57 1.06 -0.87
C VAL A 18 13.05 1.12 -1.19
N LYS A 19 13.83 1.90 -0.44
CA LYS A 19 15.29 2.05 -0.67
C LYS A 19 16.08 0.76 -0.46
N GLU A 20 15.61 -0.13 0.38
CA GLU A 20 16.26 -1.43 0.63
C GLU A 20 16.11 -2.39 -0.55
N HIS A 21 15.01 -2.28 -1.31
CA HIS A 21 14.66 -3.26 -2.33
C HIS A 21 14.66 -2.72 -3.77
N ILE A 22 14.65 -1.40 -3.95
CA ILE A 22 14.55 -0.75 -5.25
C ILE A 22 15.76 0.14 -5.48
N SER A 23 16.41 -0.04 -6.64
CA SER A 23 17.57 0.74 -7.04
C SER A 23 17.24 2.22 -7.19
N ASP A 24 18.16 3.08 -6.81
CA ASP A 24 18.03 4.53 -7.03
C ASP A 24 17.81 4.84 -8.52
N GLY A 25 16.98 5.83 -8.81
CA GLY A 25 16.66 6.26 -10.17
C GLY A 25 15.63 5.40 -10.92
N SER A 26 15.16 4.29 -10.33
CA SER A 26 14.14 3.43 -10.95
C SER A 26 12.86 4.21 -11.26
N SER A 27 12.18 3.80 -12.34
CA SER A 27 10.82 4.24 -12.65
C SER A 27 9.82 3.48 -11.78
N ILE A 28 8.85 4.20 -11.22
CA ILE A 28 7.81 3.66 -10.33
C ILE A 28 6.44 4.04 -10.89
N LEU A 29 5.58 3.05 -11.11
CA LEU A 29 4.14 3.25 -11.27
C LEU A 29 3.49 3.15 -9.89
N ASP A 30 3.00 4.27 -9.33
CA ASP A 30 2.30 4.30 -8.05
C ASP A 30 0.79 4.26 -8.29
N LEU A 31 0.13 3.19 -7.85
CA LEU A 31 -1.31 3.03 -7.99
C LEU A 31 -2.05 4.02 -7.10
N GLY A 32 -2.95 4.80 -7.72
CA GLY A 32 -3.68 5.89 -7.09
C GLY A 32 -3.15 7.27 -7.49
N VAL A 33 -3.90 8.30 -7.13
CA VAL A 33 -3.56 9.70 -7.46
C VAL A 33 -2.33 10.19 -6.73
N GLU A 34 -1.65 11.18 -7.29
CA GLU A 34 -0.49 11.83 -6.68
C GLU A 34 -0.80 12.30 -5.25
N ASN A 35 0.10 12.00 -4.34
CA ASN A 35 -0.03 12.23 -2.92
C ASN A 35 1.30 12.70 -2.29
N PRO A 36 1.33 13.12 -1.02
CA PRO A 36 2.57 13.60 -0.41
C PRO A 36 3.73 12.59 -0.39
N PHE A 37 3.46 11.29 -0.44
CA PHE A 37 4.51 10.28 -0.50
C PHE A 37 5.14 10.20 -1.90
N THR A 38 4.36 10.43 -2.97
CA THR A 38 4.86 10.58 -4.34
C THR A 38 5.94 11.68 -4.41
N ALA A 39 5.69 12.84 -3.79
CA ALA A 39 6.67 13.93 -3.73
C ALA A 39 7.96 13.52 -2.97
N ILE A 40 7.83 12.70 -1.91
CA ILE A 40 8.98 12.15 -1.18
C ILE A 40 9.80 11.22 -2.08
N LEU A 41 9.17 10.32 -2.83
CA LEU A 41 9.86 9.42 -3.75
C LEU A 41 10.59 10.20 -4.86
N LYS A 42 9.92 11.17 -5.49
CA LYS A 42 10.52 12.07 -6.50
C LYS A 42 11.75 12.80 -5.94
N LYS A 43 11.69 13.29 -4.69
CA LYS A 43 12.83 13.94 -4.01
C LYS A 43 14.00 12.98 -3.76
N GLN A 44 13.75 11.68 -3.68
CA GLN A 44 14.81 10.67 -3.55
C GLN A 44 15.38 10.22 -4.90
N GLY A 45 14.95 10.82 -6.00
CA GLY A 45 15.47 10.53 -7.34
C GLY A 45 14.71 9.49 -8.13
N TYR A 46 13.60 8.94 -7.61
CA TYR A 46 12.73 8.03 -8.36
C TYR A 46 11.89 8.77 -9.41
N GLN A 47 11.66 8.13 -10.55
CA GLN A 47 10.78 8.64 -11.61
C GLN A 47 9.38 8.09 -11.37
N VAL A 48 8.49 8.85 -10.74
CA VAL A 48 7.18 8.37 -10.31
C VAL A 48 6.08 8.86 -11.24
N THR A 49 5.32 7.92 -11.79
CA THR A 49 4.06 8.13 -12.49
C THR A 49 2.93 7.59 -11.63
N ASN A 50 1.83 8.31 -11.52
CA ASN A 50 0.64 7.88 -10.79
C ASN A 50 -0.49 7.53 -11.77
N THR A 51 -1.40 6.64 -11.39
CA THR A 51 -2.69 6.48 -12.07
C THR A 51 -3.56 7.72 -11.80
N VAL A 52 -4.58 7.96 -12.65
CA VAL A 52 -5.31 9.24 -12.64
C VAL A 52 -6.53 9.25 -11.69
N GLY A 53 -6.76 8.16 -10.95
CA GLY A 53 -7.83 8.06 -9.94
C GLY A 53 -9.11 7.40 -10.46
N GLU A 54 -9.01 6.62 -11.51
CA GLU A 54 -10.01 5.67 -11.98
C GLU A 54 -10.34 4.63 -10.90
N ASP A 55 -11.50 4.02 -11.00
CA ASP A 55 -11.88 2.88 -10.17
C ASP A 55 -11.18 1.62 -10.68
N LEU A 56 -10.11 1.21 -10.01
CA LEU A 56 -9.29 0.06 -10.41
C LEU A 56 -10.02 -1.29 -10.25
N ASP A 57 -11.19 -1.34 -9.64
CA ASP A 57 -12.08 -2.52 -9.70
C ASP A 57 -12.81 -2.65 -11.05
N ILE A 58 -12.87 -1.56 -11.83
CA ILE A 58 -13.62 -1.48 -13.08
C ILE A 58 -12.70 -1.29 -14.28
N ASP A 59 -11.68 -0.43 -14.16
CA ASP A 59 -10.80 -0.07 -15.25
C ASP A 59 -9.32 -0.09 -14.82
N THR A 60 -8.57 -1.02 -15.39
CA THR A 60 -7.12 -1.17 -15.16
C THR A 60 -6.29 -0.68 -16.37
N SER A 61 -6.89 0.00 -17.34
CA SER A 61 -6.21 0.43 -18.57
C SER A 61 -4.99 1.31 -18.31
N GLU A 62 -5.07 2.25 -17.36
CA GLU A 62 -3.94 3.08 -16.95
C GLU A 62 -2.81 2.26 -16.28
N VAL A 63 -3.15 1.17 -15.61
CA VAL A 63 -2.16 0.25 -15.05
C VAL A 63 -1.44 -0.50 -16.16
N ILE A 64 -2.18 -1.10 -17.08
CA ILE A 64 -1.65 -1.92 -18.20
C ILE A 64 -0.78 -1.08 -19.13
N ASN A 65 -1.19 0.15 -19.43
CA ASN A 65 -0.52 1.02 -20.41
C ASN A 65 0.72 1.74 -19.86
N ASN A 66 0.96 1.72 -18.55
CA ASN A 66 2.09 2.39 -17.92
C ASN A 66 3.17 1.39 -17.50
N THR A 67 4.24 1.28 -18.29
CA THR A 67 5.40 0.44 -17.95
C THR A 67 6.33 1.15 -16.97
N ALA A 68 6.81 0.42 -15.96
CA ALA A 68 7.79 0.90 -14.99
C ALA A 68 8.66 -0.26 -14.50
N ASP A 69 9.82 0.05 -13.91
CA ASP A 69 10.69 -0.96 -13.28
C ASP A 69 10.00 -1.63 -12.09
N VAL A 70 9.17 -0.87 -11.39
CA VAL A 70 8.45 -1.27 -10.18
C VAL A 70 7.06 -0.67 -10.16
N THR A 71 6.08 -1.43 -9.68
CA THR A 71 4.78 -0.88 -9.29
C THR A 71 4.69 -0.78 -7.78
N THR A 72 4.11 0.30 -7.28
CA THR A 72 3.76 0.45 -5.86
C THR A 72 2.24 0.49 -5.68
N ALA A 73 1.73 -0.28 -4.71
CA ALA A 73 0.33 -0.33 -4.30
C ALA A 73 0.25 -0.05 -2.78
N LEU A 74 0.30 1.23 -2.42
CA LEU A 74 0.51 1.65 -1.03
C LEU A 74 -0.80 2.11 -0.37
N GLN A 75 -1.41 1.24 0.43
CA GLN A 75 -2.68 1.50 1.13
C GLN A 75 -3.82 1.80 0.14
N ILE A 76 -3.96 0.95 -0.87
CA ILE A 76 -5.00 1.05 -1.90
C ILE A 76 -5.80 -0.26 -2.02
N LEU A 77 -5.16 -1.43 -1.88
CA LEU A 77 -5.80 -2.72 -2.12
C LEU A 77 -6.91 -3.05 -1.12
N GLU A 78 -6.87 -2.48 0.08
CA GLU A 78 -7.94 -2.60 1.06
C GLU A 78 -9.22 -1.85 0.67
N HIS A 79 -9.12 -0.87 -0.22
CA HIS A 79 -10.25 -0.08 -0.73
C HIS A 79 -10.92 -0.71 -1.95
N MET A 80 -10.33 -1.73 -2.54
CA MET A 80 -10.85 -2.44 -3.70
C MET A 80 -11.77 -3.59 -3.26
N VAL A 81 -12.80 -3.86 -4.04
CA VAL A 81 -13.68 -5.02 -3.87
C VAL A 81 -12.97 -6.28 -4.36
N SER A 82 -12.25 -6.19 -5.48
CA SER A 82 -11.57 -7.30 -6.14
C SER A 82 -10.13 -6.96 -6.53
N PRO A 83 -9.18 -6.88 -5.59
CA PRO A 83 -7.80 -6.49 -5.89
C PRO A 83 -7.02 -7.51 -6.76
N MET A 84 -7.58 -8.69 -7.02
CA MET A 84 -6.93 -9.74 -7.81
C MET A 84 -6.61 -9.28 -9.23
N GLN A 85 -7.57 -8.65 -9.91
CA GLN A 85 -7.43 -8.27 -11.32
C GLN A 85 -6.30 -7.25 -11.48
N VAL A 86 -6.29 -6.17 -10.71
CA VAL A 86 -5.25 -5.15 -10.80
C VAL A 86 -3.86 -5.73 -10.51
N LEU A 87 -3.74 -6.65 -9.54
CA LEU A 87 -2.48 -7.32 -9.23
C LEU A 87 -1.97 -8.21 -10.38
N GLN A 88 -2.86 -8.79 -11.18
CA GLN A 88 -2.51 -9.55 -12.38
C GLN A 88 -2.14 -8.63 -13.55
N ASP A 89 -2.81 -7.50 -13.68
CA ASP A 89 -2.65 -6.53 -14.76
C ASP A 89 -1.41 -5.64 -14.63
N VAL A 90 -0.84 -5.51 -13.43
CA VAL A 90 0.42 -4.76 -13.21
C VAL A 90 1.49 -5.24 -14.19
N PRO A 91 2.09 -4.38 -15.04
CA PRO A 91 3.02 -4.82 -16.08
C PRO A 91 4.45 -5.04 -15.58
N SER A 92 4.83 -4.44 -14.46
CA SER A 92 6.17 -4.56 -13.89
C SER A 92 6.43 -5.97 -13.33
N LYS A 93 7.70 -6.35 -13.25
CA LYS A 93 8.14 -7.61 -12.62
C LYS A 93 8.39 -7.48 -11.12
N LYS A 94 8.34 -6.26 -10.59
CA LYS A 94 8.57 -5.94 -9.18
C LYS A 94 7.38 -5.18 -8.61
N LEU A 95 6.95 -5.56 -7.42
CA LEU A 95 5.84 -4.97 -6.71
C LEU A 95 6.24 -4.64 -5.27
N ILE A 96 5.95 -3.43 -4.83
CA ILE A 96 5.89 -3.09 -3.42
C ILE A 96 4.43 -2.80 -3.06
N ALA A 97 3.84 -3.60 -2.21
CA ALA A 97 2.47 -3.43 -1.78
C ALA A 97 2.36 -3.31 -0.27
N SER A 98 1.46 -2.46 0.21
CA SER A 98 1.22 -2.33 1.64
C SER A 98 -0.25 -2.16 1.97
N VAL A 99 -0.67 -2.78 3.08
CA VAL A 99 -2.03 -2.71 3.59
C VAL A 99 -2.05 -2.47 5.10
N PRO A 100 -3.12 -1.90 5.64
CA PRO A 100 -3.37 -1.89 7.07
C PRO A 100 -3.85 -3.27 7.53
N LEU A 101 -3.21 -3.84 8.54
CA LEU A 101 -3.66 -5.11 9.13
C LEU A 101 -4.87 -4.91 10.03
N ARG A 102 -5.72 -5.92 10.09
CA ARG A 102 -6.83 -6.01 11.03
C ARG A 102 -6.35 -5.83 12.47
N LEU A 103 -7.08 -5.03 13.22
CA LEU A 103 -6.90 -4.90 14.66
C LEU A 103 -8.03 -5.67 15.35
N TRP A 104 -7.73 -6.79 15.99
CA TRP A 104 -8.71 -7.68 16.64
C TRP A 104 -9.60 -6.98 17.69
N PHE A 105 -9.12 -5.87 18.26
CA PHE A 105 -9.82 -5.04 19.24
C PHE A 105 -10.56 -3.83 18.63
N SER A 106 -10.63 -3.73 17.32
CA SER A 106 -11.27 -2.61 16.61
C SER A 106 -12.24 -3.12 15.54
N LYS A 107 -13.28 -2.35 15.29
CA LYS A 107 -14.15 -2.58 14.11
C LYS A 107 -13.39 -2.25 12.84
N ALA A 108 -13.81 -2.84 11.72
CA ALA A 108 -13.35 -2.46 10.38
C ALA A 108 -13.48 -0.96 10.15
N TYR A 109 -12.55 -0.42 9.40
CA TYR A 109 -12.57 1.01 9.07
C TYR A 109 -13.72 1.31 8.11
N ARG A 110 -14.47 2.35 8.43
CA ARG A 110 -15.54 2.85 7.58
C ARG A 110 -15.59 4.38 7.65
N ASN A 111 -15.41 5.04 6.52
CA ASN A 111 -15.65 6.46 6.38
C ASN A 111 -17.10 6.69 5.91
N LYS A 112 -17.92 7.39 6.71
CA LYS A 112 -19.32 7.67 6.37
C LYS A 112 -19.48 8.85 5.42
N SER A 113 -18.46 9.70 5.30
CA SER A 113 -18.48 10.92 4.48
C SER A 113 -17.84 10.77 3.11
N ASP A 114 -17.05 9.71 2.91
CA ASP A 114 -16.36 9.42 1.66
C ASP A 114 -16.49 7.93 1.34
N GLN A 115 -17.24 7.62 0.28
CA GLN A 115 -17.47 6.22 -0.12
C GLN A 115 -16.22 5.54 -0.68
N ARG A 116 -15.26 6.30 -1.21
CA ARG A 116 -14.00 5.77 -1.71
C ARG A 116 -13.01 5.44 -0.59
N ASP A 117 -13.14 6.08 0.58
CA ASP A 117 -12.29 5.85 1.75
C ASP A 117 -12.94 4.83 2.69
N GLN A 118 -13.29 3.66 2.17
CA GLN A 118 -13.83 2.53 2.91
C GLN A 118 -12.95 1.30 2.71
N HIS A 119 -12.77 0.49 3.75
CA HIS A 119 -12.09 -0.78 3.61
C HIS A 119 -13.10 -1.88 3.27
N PHE A 120 -12.99 -2.44 2.10
CA PHE A 120 -13.67 -3.70 1.75
C PHE A 120 -12.95 -4.89 2.37
N HIS A 121 -11.61 -4.77 2.55
CA HIS A 121 -10.80 -5.80 3.18
C HIS A 121 -10.14 -5.31 4.46
N GLU A 122 -10.23 -6.09 5.52
CA GLU A 122 -9.41 -5.94 6.74
C GLU A 122 -8.47 -7.15 6.79
N PHE A 123 -7.33 -7.04 6.12
CA PHE A 123 -6.39 -8.14 5.95
C PHE A 123 -5.75 -8.59 7.26
N GLU A 124 -5.62 -9.90 7.43
CA GLU A 124 -4.53 -10.50 8.19
C GLU A 124 -3.33 -10.68 7.26
N ASP A 125 -2.12 -10.80 7.80
CA ASP A 125 -0.90 -10.89 7.00
C ASP A 125 -0.90 -12.07 6.02
N TRP A 126 -1.29 -13.26 6.49
CA TRP A 126 -1.36 -14.46 5.67
C TRP A 126 -2.39 -14.37 4.55
N GLN A 127 -3.50 -13.64 4.75
CA GLN A 127 -4.49 -13.40 3.70
C GLN A 127 -3.93 -12.53 2.58
N PHE A 128 -3.16 -11.51 2.96
CA PHE A 128 -2.52 -10.64 2.00
C PHE A 128 -1.38 -11.35 1.25
N ASP A 129 -0.58 -12.15 1.94
CA ASP A 129 0.42 -13.02 1.32
C ASP A 129 -0.23 -13.93 0.28
N TRP A 130 -1.30 -14.63 0.66
CA TRP A 130 -2.01 -15.55 -0.21
C TRP A 130 -2.64 -14.88 -1.43
N LEU A 131 -3.20 -13.68 -1.26
CA LEU A 131 -3.71 -12.88 -2.38
C LEU A 131 -2.60 -12.60 -3.41
N LEU A 132 -1.43 -12.14 -2.96
CA LEU A 132 -0.30 -11.86 -3.84
C LEU A 132 0.21 -13.12 -4.54
N GLU A 133 0.36 -14.21 -3.82
CA GLU A 133 0.77 -15.51 -4.38
C GLU A 133 -0.23 -16.01 -5.43
N LYS A 134 -1.54 -15.90 -5.16
CA LYS A 134 -2.59 -16.25 -6.11
C LYS A 134 -2.59 -15.36 -7.35
N ALA A 135 -2.20 -14.10 -7.23
CA ALA A 135 -2.03 -13.18 -8.36
C ALA A 135 -0.72 -13.40 -9.14
N GLY A 136 0.09 -14.41 -8.76
CA GLY A 136 1.33 -14.79 -9.45
C GLY A 136 2.59 -14.13 -8.92
N TRP A 137 2.55 -13.49 -7.75
CA TRP A 137 3.68 -12.81 -7.14
C TRP A 137 4.44 -13.73 -6.17
N LYS A 138 5.77 -13.72 -6.22
CA LYS A 138 6.68 -14.43 -5.31
C LYS A 138 7.19 -13.44 -4.26
N ILE A 139 6.77 -13.59 -3.02
CA ILE A 139 7.18 -12.71 -1.92
C ILE A 139 8.67 -12.91 -1.61
N LYS A 140 9.45 -11.83 -1.61
CA LYS A 140 10.90 -11.81 -1.35
C LYS A 140 11.23 -11.19 0.01
N ALA A 141 10.51 -10.15 0.39
CA ALA A 141 10.69 -9.50 1.68
C ALA A 141 9.37 -8.96 2.24
N LYS A 142 9.30 -8.85 3.55
CA LYS A 142 8.12 -8.35 4.24
C LYS A 142 8.47 -7.70 5.58
N LYS A 143 7.73 -6.65 5.94
CA LYS A 143 7.93 -5.90 7.19
C LYS A 143 6.60 -5.47 7.79
N LYS A 144 6.53 -5.51 9.11
CA LYS A 144 5.37 -5.02 9.88
C LYS A 144 5.82 -3.96 10.88
N TRP A 145 4.93 -3.01 11.16
CA TRP A 145 5.17 -2.06 12.25
C TRP A 145 3.88 -1.59 12.90
N THR A 146 4.03 -1.17 14.16
CA THR A 146 2.92 -0.64 14.96
C THR A 146 2.64 0.82 14.61
N ASN A 147 1.39 1.26 14.88
CA ASN A 147 0.97 2.66 14.77
C ASN A 147 0.45 3.16 16.12
N PRO A 148 1.34 3.54 17.05
CA PRO A 148 0.95 4.09 18.33
C PRO A 148 0.14 5.37 18.19
N VAL A 149 -0.83 5.58 19.06
CA VAL A 149 -1.61 6.82 19.14
C VAL A 149 -1.41 7.47 20.50
N LYS A 150 -1.26 8.80 20.52
CA LYS A 150 -1.09 9.60 21.74
C LYS A 150 -2.44 9.84 22.42
N LYS A 151 -3.06 8.76 22.95
CA LYS A 151 -4.31 8.80 23.71
C LYS A 151 -4.20 7.83 24.89
N ILE A 152 -4.86 8.13 25.99
CA ILE A 152 -4.94 7.25 27.16
C ILE A 152 -6.13 6.30 26.97
N GLY A 153 -5.94 5.01 27.30
CA GLY A 153 -7.00 4.02 27.22
C GLY A 153 -6.48 2.63 26.83
N PHE A 154 -7.32 1.62 26.95
CA PHE A 154 -6.96 0.22 26.64
C PHE A 154 -6.55 0.01 25.17
N ARG A 155 -7.33 0.51 24.22
CA ARG A 155 -7.02 0.39 22.77
C ARG A 155 -5.71 1.06 22.36
N PRO A 156 -5.36 2.29 22.81
CA PRO A 156 -4.04 2.88 22.62
C PRO A 156 -2.89 2.01 23.11
N ILE A 157 -3.02 1.37 24.26
CA ILE A 157 -2.00 0.46 24.81
C ILE A 157 -1.80 -0.74 23.88
N LEU A 158 -2.87 -1.39 23.44
CA LEU A 158 -2.79 -2.51 22.50
C LEU A 158 -2.11 -2.13 21.18
N ARG A 159 -2.27 -0.90 20.69
CA ARG A 159 -1.60 -0.40 19.47
C ARG A 159 -0.08 -0.26 19.60
N LEU A 160 0.48 -0.28 20.78
CA LEU A 160 1.93 -0.30 20.98
C LEU A 160 2.53 -1.65 20.56
N PHE A 161 1.77 -2.72 20.70
CA PHE A 161 2.24 -4.10 20.51
C PHE A 161 1.65 -4.78 19.27
N THR A 162 0.50 -4.30 18.79
CA THR A 162 -0.18 -4.90 17.62
C THR A 162 0.25 -4.19 16.33
N PRO A 163 0.87 -4.88 15.38
CA PRO A 163 1.17 -4.32 14.07
C PRO A 163 -0.08 -3.79 13.37
N ARG A 164 0.01 -2.60 12.77
CA ARG A 164 -1.08 -2.01 11.98
C ARG A 164 -0.73 -1.94 10.51
N TYR A 165 0.52 -1.85 10.16
CA TYR A 165 0.95 -1.75 8.76
C TYR A 165 1.79 -2.97 8.38
N TYR A 166 1.55 -3.43 7.18
CA TYR A 166 2.27 -4.52 6.55
C TYR A 166 2.68 -4.12 5.15
N ILE A 167 3.95 -4.31 4.81
CA ILE A 167 4.52 -4.02 3.51
C ILE A 167 5.27 -5.23 3.01
N ILE A 168 5.17 -5.47 1.71
CA ILE A 168 5.77 -6.60 1.01
C ILE A 168 6.52 -6.09 -0.21
N TYR A 169 7.68 -6.68 -0.48
CA TYR A 169 8.33 -6.69 -1.78
C TYR A 169 8.15 -8.07 -2.41
N ALA A 170 7.67 -8.08 -3.63
CA ALA A 170 7.43 -9.30 -4.40
C ALA A 170 7.92 -9.16 -5.84
N GLU A 171 8.24 -10.29 -6.46
CA GLU A 171 8.69 -10.38 -7.85
C GLU A 171 7.85 -11.43 -8.59
N ARG A 172 7.79 -11.30 -9.93
CA ARG A 172 7.28 -12.33 -10.82
C ARG A 172 8.17 -12.49 -12.05
N ASP A 173 8.08 -13.64 -12.70
CA ASP A 173 8.89 -14.04 -13.85
C ASP A 173 8.58 -13.21 -15.11
#